data_8b8816637a89f1076a0fc4f89a6aecc3
#
_entry.id   8b8816637a89f1076a0fc4f89a6aecc3
#
_cell.length_a   1.000
_cell.length_b   1.000
_cell.length_c   1.000
_cell.angle_alpha   90.00
_cell.angle_beta   90.00
_cell.angle_gamma   90.00
#
_symmetry.space_group_name_H-M   'P 1'
#
loop_
_entity.id
_entity.type
_entity.pdbx_description
1 polymer ?
#
loop_
_entity_poly.entity_id
_entity_poly.type
_entity_poly.pdbx_seq_one_letter_code
_entity_poly.pdbx_strand_id
1 'polypeptide(L)' 'MKDLEQKVYDDLFEHVLHMLNEHSLPVELVASSLMAIGQRLYRTHLSDHGYYAMMDVIREATVEPYSVEKIRLH' A
#
# COMPACT_ATOMS: atom_id res chain seq x y z
N MET A 1 1.41 -10.82 14.10
CA MET A 1 2.30 -10.28 15.12
C MET A 1 2.65 -8.84 14.79
N LYS A 2 2.43 -7.98 15.77
CA LYS A 2 2.59 -6.53 15.56
C LYS A 2 3.99 -6.14 15.09
N ASP A 3 5.01 -6.73 15.68
CA ASP A 3 6.40 -6.38 15.32
C ASP A 3 6.73 -6.73 13.88
N LEU A 4 6.26 -7.89 13.42
CA LEU A 4 6.48 -8.31 12.05
C LEU A 4 5.68 -7.46 11.07
N GLU A 5 4.42 -7.17 11.40
CA GLU A 5 3.58 -6.31 10.57
C GLU A 5 4.18 -4.92 10.43
N GLN A 6 4.66 -4.36 11.55
CA GLN A 6 5.27 -3.04 11.54
C GLN A 6 6.55 -3.03 10.71
N LYS A 7 7.37 -4.08 10.84
CA LYS A 7 8.61 -4.17 10.07
C LYS A 7 8.33 -4.23 8.57
N VAL A 8 7.38 -5.06 8.16
CA VAL A 8 7.01 -5.17 6.74
C VAL A 8 6.49 -3.83 6.22
N TYR A 9 5.61 -3.20 6.98
CA TYR A 9 5.08 -1.89 6.61
C TYR A 9 6.20 -0.86 6.47
N ASP A 10 7.10 -0.80 7.45
CA ASP A 10 8.18 0.19 7.45
C ASP A 10 9.13 -0.02 6.27
N ASP A 11 9.48 -1.26 5.97
CA ASP A 11 10.35 -1.58 4.84
C ASP A 11 9.72 -1.17 3.51
N LEU A 12 8.43 -1.48 3.34
CA LEU A 12 7.72 -1.11 2.12
C LEU A 12 7.56 0.40 2.01
N PHE A 13 7.21 1.05 3.12
CA PHE A 13 7.02 2.49 3.14
C PHE A 13 8.32 3.24 2.83
N GLU A 14 9.44 2.77 3.37
CA GLU A 14 10.74 3.35 3.07
C GLU A 14 11.03 3.29 1.56
N HIS A 15 10.72 2.17 0.93
CA HIS A 15 10.91 2.01 -0.51
C HIS A 15 9.98 2.95 -1.30
N VAL A 16 8.74 3.11 -0.84
CA VAL A 16 7.80 4.05 -1.44
C VAL A 16 8.32 5.48 -1.34
N LEU A 17 8.81 5.87 -0.16
CA LEU A 17 9.38 7.21 0.02
C LEU A 17 10.57 7.44 -0.92
N HIS A 18 11.39 6.42 -1.10
CA HIS A 18 12.53 6.49 -2.02
C HIS A 18 12.06 6.77 -3.46
N MET A 19 11.04 6.05 -3.91
CA MET A 19 10.48 6.27 -5.24
C MET A 19 9.90 7.66 -5.40
N LEU A 20 9.18 8.15 -4.40
CA LEU A 20 8.54 9.46 -4.47
C LEU A 20 9.53 10.60 -4.35
N ASN A 21 10.48 10.50 -3.43
CA ASN A 21 11.38 11.61 -3.12
C ASN A 21 12.67 11.60 -3.94
N GLU A 22 13.28 10.42 -4.11
CA GLU A 22 14.56 10.32 -4.81
C GLU A 22 14.38 10.24 -6.33
N HIS A 23 13.37 9.50 -6.78
CA HIS A 23 13.11 9.32 -8.20
C HIS A 23 12.00 10.21 -8.74
N SER A 24 11.36 11.00 -7.88
CA SER A 24 10.31 11.96 -8.26
C SER A 24 9.17 11.31 -9.07
N LEU A 25 8.83 10.08 -8.76
CA LEU A 25 7.75 9.39 -9.45
C LEU A 25 6.39 9.94 -9.01
N PRO A 26 5.40 9.99 -9.91
CA PRO A 26 4.07 10.48 -9.55
C PRO A 26 3.43 9.61 -8.47
N VAL A 27 2.80 10.25 -7.50
CA VAL A 27 2.13 9.56 -6.40
C VAL A 27 1.08 8.58 -6.92
N GLU A 28 0.27 9.01 -7.89
CA GLU A 28 -0.79 8.17 -8.44
C GLU A 28 -0.24 6.89 -9.05
N LEU A 29 0.90 6.98 -9.73
CA LEU A 29 1.51 5.81 -10.36
C LEU A 29 2.02 4.83 -9.30
N VAL A 30 2.69 5.33 -8.29
CA VAL A 30 3.19 4.49 -7.20
C VAL A 30 2.04 3.85 -6.43
N ALA A 31 1.03 4.64 -6.06
CA ALA A 31 -0.13 4.15 -5.32
C ALA A 31 -0.91 3.11 -6.13
N SER A 32 -1.16 3.37 -7.41
CA SER A 32 -1.87 2.43 -8.27
C SER A 32 -1.11 1.11 -8.41
N SER A 33 0.20 1.19 -8.53
CA SER A 33 1.03 -0.01 -8.64
C SER A 33 1.01 -0.83 -7.36
N LEU A 34 1.07 -0.18 -6.20
CA LEU A 34 0.97 -0.86 -4.92
C LEU A 34 -0.37 -1.58 -4.77
N MET A 35 -1.46 -0.90 -5.13
CA MET A 35 -2.80 -1.50 -5.08
C MET A 35 -2.90 -2.71 -6.00
N ALA A 36 -2.37 -2.59 -7.21
CA ALA A 36 -2.41 -3.68 -8.17
C ALA A 36 -1.61 -4.89 -7.68
N ILE A 37 -0.44 -4.65 -7.12
CA ILE A 37 0.39 -5.73 -6.57
C ILE A 37 -0.33 -6.40 -5.40
N GLY A 38 -0.88 -5.59 -4.48
CA GLY A 38 -1.60 -6.10 -3.32
C GLY A 38 -2.80 -6.96 -3.72
N GLN A 39 -3.62 -6.46 -4.66
CA GLN A 39 -4.76 -7.22 -5.15
C GLN A 39 -4.33 -8.55 -5.78
N ARG A 40 -3.26 -8.53 -6.55
CA ARG A 40 -2.76 -9.73 -7.21
C ARG A 40 -2.26 -10.77 -6.21
N LEU A 41 -1.60 -10.33 -5.15
CA LEU A 41 -1.16 -11.22 -4.08
C LEU A 41 -2.36 -11.86 -3.39
N TYR A 42 -3.37 -11.08 -3.05
CA TYR A 42 -4.60 -11.62 -2.46
C TYR A 42 -5.29 -12.61 -3.41
N ARG A 43 -5.39 -12.24 -4.69
CA ARG A 43 -6.04 -13.10 -5.68
C ARG A 43 -5.31 -14.41 -5.86
N THR A 44 -4.00 -14.40 -5.74
CA THR A 44 -3.16 -15.59 -5.86
C THR A 44 -3.33 -16.53 -4.65
N HIS A 45 -3.51 -15.94 -3.47
CA HIS A 45 -3.44 -16.67 -2.20
C HIS A 45 -4.79 -17.05 -1.62
N LEU A 46 -5.83 -16.29 -1.90
CA LEU A 46 -7.16 -16.50 -1.32
C LEU A 46 -8.11 -17.17 -2.30
N SER A 47 -9.12 -17.87 -1.74
CA SER A 47 -10.24 -18.33 -2.54
C SER A 47 -11.01 -17.13 -3.11
N ASP A 48 -11.91 -17.38 -4.07
CA ASP A 48 -12.77 -16.31 -4.60
C ASP A 48 -13.53 -15.61 -3.47
N HIS A 49 -14.15 -16.41 -2.60
CA HIS A 49 -14.92 -15.86 -1.48
C HIS A 49 -14.02 -15.02 -0.56
N GLY A 50 -12.85 -15.54 -0.22
CA GLY A 50 -11.90 -14.82 0.64
C GLY A 50 -11.40 -13.53 0.00
N TYR A 51 -11.12 -13.57 -1.30
CA TYR A 51 -10.68 -12.39 -2.03
C TYR A 51 -11.73 -11.26 -1.99
N TYR A 52 -12.98 -11.58 -2.33
CA TYR A 52 -14.02 -10.54 -2.35
C TYR A 52 -14.33 -10.03 -0.94
N ALA A 53 -14.27 -10.89 0.07
CA ALA A 53 -14.41 -10.47 1.45
C ALA A 53 -13.31 -9.48 1.85
N MET A 54 -12.07 -9.76 1.44
CA MET A 54 -10.96 -8.87 1.73
C MET A 54 -11.09 -7.53 1.01
N MET A 55 -11.54 -7.54 -0.25
CA MET A 55 -11.77 -6.30 -1.00
C MET A 55 -12.83 -5.44 -0.32
N ASP A 56 -13.88 -6.04 0.23
CA ASP A 56 -14.89 -5.31 0.98
C ASP A 56 -14.31 -4.66 2.24
N VAL A 57 -13.47 -5.40 2.97
CA VAL A 57 -12.80 -4.85 4.16
C VAL A 57 -11.95 -3.64 3.79
N ILE A 58 -11.17 -3.75 2.73
CA ILE A 58 -10.30 -2.67 2.28
C ILE A 58 -11.13 -1.45 1.84
N ARG A 59 -12.19 -1.68 1.07
CA ARG A 59 -13.04 -0.59 0.58
C ARG A 59 -13.70 0.18 1.72
N GLU A 60 -14.08 -0.50 2.80
CA GLU A 60 -14.78 0.11 3.93
C GLU A 60 -13.84 0.65 5.00
N ALA A 61 -12.54 0.38 4.89
CA ALA A 61 -11.58 0.85 5.88
C ALA A 61 -11.45 2.36 5.86
N THR A 62 -11.37 2.95 7.03
CA THR A 62 -11.07 4.38 7.19
C THR A 62 -9.56 4.54 7.30
N VAL A 63 -9.01 5.43 6.48
CA VAL A 63 -7.57 5.63 6.41
C VAL A 63 -7.25 7.11 6.61
N GLU A 64 -6.31 7.39 7.51
CA GLU A 64 -5.82 8.75 7.72
C GLU A 64 -4.71 9.06 6.72
N PRO A 65 -4.75 10.24 6.08
CA PRO A 65 -3.69 10.58 5.14
C PRO A 65 -2.38 10.88 5.87
N TYR A 66 -1.27 10.68 5.16
CA TYR A 66 0.03 11.14 5.65
C TYR A 66 0.10 12.66 5.55
N SER A 67 0.91 13.27 6.41
CA SER A 67 1.16 14.71 6.28
C SER A 67 2.01 14.97 5.04
N VAL A 68 1.78 16.11 4.40
CA VAL A 68 2.57 16.50 3.20
C VAL A 68 4.05 16.69 3.53
N GLU A 69 4.36 16.98 4.79
CA GLU A 69 5.75 17.14 5.22
C GLU A 69 6.51 15.83 5.20
N LYS A 70 5.82 14.72 5.41
CA LYS A 70 6.41 13.38 5.42
C LYS A 70 6.64 12.86 4.01
N ILE A 71 5.78 13.24 3.08
CA ILE A 71 5.85 12.79 1.69
C ILE A 71 5.89 14.00 0.79
N ARG A 72 6.93 14.08 -0.03
CA ARG A 72 7.01 15.13 -1.04
C ARG A 72 6.16 14.73 -2.23
N LEU A 73 5.23 15.58 -2.59
CA LEU A 73 4.35 15.34 -3.72
C LEU A 73 4.89 16.09 -4.94
N HIS A 74 4.92 15.40 -6.07
CA HIS A 74 5.40 15.95 -7.33
C HIS A 74 4.31 16.05 -8.35
#